data_47eef9afa3892d205d724f4fa023358a
#
_entry.id   47eef9afa3892d205d724f4fa023358a
#
_cell.length_a   1.000
_cell.length_b   1.000
_cell.length_c   1.000
_cell.angle_alpha   90.00
_cell.angle_beta   90.00
_cell.angle_gamma   90.00
#
_symmetry.space_group_name_H-M   'P 1'
#
loop_
_entity.id
_entity.type
_entity.pdbx_description
1 polymer ?
#
loop_
_entity_poly.entity_id
_entity_poly.type
_entity_poly.pdbx_seq_one_letter_code
_entity_poly.pdbx_strand_id
1 'polypeptide(L)'
;MCGIVGYVGAQQAAPILLEGLQKLEYRGYDSAGIAVLDGSTIELAKACGEIKNLLAKTHDGSDLHGYIGLGHTRWATHGAPTEANAHPHVSNDGKFAIVQNGIIENFMELREMLQAKGFQFHSETDTEVIVHLLDMYYTGDGNLKDTVMKTLGRLEGSYAIGILCADCPEQMFLARNGCPLIIGVGAGENFFASDVTALVSHTKNVVYLDDGELAEVRADGYTVFDCTGKPVHKPVSRVAWDIEAAEKGGYEHFMLKEIMEQPRAIKSTLDPRVKDHRVVFDELKMTDEQLMGFNKIMITACGSAFYAGQAGKYALEKLTHIPVDADLASEFRYRDPIVDEHTLMIIISQSGETADTIAAIREAQSKGAYVLSIVNVVGSTIARISDDVIYTWAGPEIAVATTKGYTTQVSVLYLLALYLGEKRGCLSREEAAKLTDDLMILPQMVQRAIDLNPQIAQLAERYKNNPSLFFIGRNVDYAVCMEGSLKLKEISYLHSEAYAAGELKHGTIALIEENRLVIAVACYEPLFDKTMSNVKEVKARGARVLGVALEGNRAIYSEADDVILVPRMDDLFVVPAEIVPLQLFAYYVAKANGCAI
;
A
#
# COMPACT_ATOMS: atom_id res chain seq x y z
N MET A 1 -8.13 2.84 -0.02
CA MET A 1 -7.71 4.26 -0.22
C MET A 1 -8.29 4.76 -1.53
N CYS A 2 -8.62 6.05 -1.61
CA CYS A 2 -9.20 6.64 -2.83
C CYS A 2 -8.13 7.02 -3.86
N GLY A 3 -8.54 7.17 -5.14
CA GLY A 3 -7.70 7.63 -6.24
C GLY A 3 -8.16 8.96 -6.81
N ILE A 4 -7.23 9.88 -7.06
CA ILE A 4 -7.48 11.17 -7.71
C ILE A 4 -6.70 11.26 -9.02
N VAL A 5 -7.33 11.82 -10.05
CA VAL A 5 -6.71 12.18 -11.34
C VAL A 5 -7.26 13.51 -11.81
N GLY A 6 -6.41 14.32 -12.44
CA GLY A 6 -6.84 15.54 -13.13
C GLY A 6 -6.00 15.80 -14.37
N TYR A 7 -6.57 16.57 -15.28
CA TYR A 7 -5.99 16.91 -16.57
C TYR A 7 -6.33 18.34 -17.00
N VAL A 8 -5.36 19.02 -17.59
CA VAL A 8 -5.54 20.27 -18.32
C VAL A 8 -4.62 20.27 -19.54
N GLY A 9 -5.17 20.47 -20.74
CA GLY A 9 -4.36 20.42 -21.97
C GLY A 9 -5.18 20.64 -23.22
N ALA A 10 -4.71 20.10 -24.35
CA ALA A 10 -5.34 20.26 -25.65
C ALA A 10 -6.19 19.05 -26.08
N GLN A 11 -6.21 17.97 -25.30
CA GLN A 11 -6.98 16.76 -25.61
C GLN A 11 -8.28 16.75 -24.81
N GLN A 12 -9.25 15.92 -25.22
CA GLN A 12 -10.46 15.69 -24.43
C GLN A 12 -10.10 15.10 -23.07
N ALA A 13 -10.57 15.73 -21.99
CA ALA A 13 -10.18 15.36 -20.63
C ALA A 13 -10.79 14.02 -20.20
N ALA A 14 -12.04 13.73 -20.52
CA ALA A 14 -12.76 12.57 -20.01
C ALA A 14 -12.07 11.23 -20.29
N PRO A 15 -11.59 10.90 -21.51
CA PRO A 15 -10.88 9.64 -21.76
C PRO A 15 -9.58 9.52 -20.94
N ILE A 16 -8.83 10.60 -20.78
CA ILE A 16 -7.57 10.65 -20.01
C ILE A 16 -7.86 10.40 -18.52
N LEU A 17 -8.88 11.05 -17.98
CA LEU A 17 -9.31 10.86 -16.59
C LEU A 17 -9.73 9.42 -16.33
N LEU A 18 -10.54 8.83 -17.22
CA LEU A 18 -11.01 7.45 -17.10
C LEU A 18 -9.85 6.45 -17.17
N GLU A 19 -8.89 6.64 -18.10
CA GLU A 19 -7.68 5.81 -18.17
C GLU A 19 -6.88 5.87 -16.85
N GLY A 20 -6.66 7.08 -16.32
CA GLY A 20 -5.95 7.27 -15.06
C GLY A 20 -6.69 6.63 -13.88
N LEU A 21 -8.03 6.76 -13.82
CA LEU A 21 -8.84 6.15 -12.77
C LEU A 21 -8.84 4.62 -12.84
N GLN A 22 -8.83 4.02 -14.03
CA GLN A 22 -8.67 2.57 -14.19
C GLN A 22 -7.38 2.05 -13.55
N LYS A 23 -6.29 2.83 -13.66
CA LYS A 23 -5.00 2.49 -13.02
C LYS A 23 -5.00 2.70 -11.51
N LEU A 24 -5.96 3.44 -10.97
CA LEU A 24 -6.14 3.68 -9.53
C LEU A 24 -7.29 2.89 -8.91
N GLU A 25 -8.01 2.07 -9.68
CA GLU A 25 -9.16 1.31 -9.19
C GLU A 25 -8.82 0.42 -8.00
N TYR A 26 -7.60 -0.13 -7.96
CA TYR A 26 -7.10 -0.89 -6.82
C TYR A 26 -7.12 -0.13 -5.48
N ARG A 27 -7.19 1.21 -5.53
CA ARG A 27 -7.29 2.06 -4.34
C ARG A 27 -8.72 2.23 -3.84
N GLY A 28 -9.72 2.07 -4.70
CA GLY A 28 -11.13 2.20 -4.33
C GLY A 28 -12.03 1.88 -5.51
N TYR A 29 -13.00 1.02 -5.28
CA TYR A 29 -13.94 0.51 -6.28
C TYR A 29 -15.41 0.62 -5.86
N ASP A 30 -15.71 1.35 -4.77
CA ASP A 30 -17.08 1.49 -4.26
C ASP A 30 -17.92 2.46 -5.11
N SER A 31 -17.26 3.46 -5.66
CA SER A 31 -17.86 4.39 -6.64
C SER A 31 -16.76 5.15 -7.37
N ALA A 32 -17.09 5.67 -8.54
CA ALA A 32 -16.22 6.53 -9.34
C ALA A 32 -16.99 7.69 -9.96
N GLY A 33 -16.29 8.76 -10.30
CA GLY A 33 -16.87 9.87 -11.03
C GLY A 33 -15.84 10.82 -11.61
N ILE A 34 -16.27 11.56 -12.61
CA ILE A 34 -15.48 12.59 -13.28
C ILE A 34 -16.30 13.89 -13.44
N ALA A 35 -15.61 15.01 -13.39
CA ALA A 35 -16.14 16.32 -13.76
C ALA A 35 -15.25 16.93 -14.85
N VAL A 36 -15.86 17.41 -15.92
CA VAL A 36 -15.19 18.04 -17.06
C VAL A 36 -15.81 19.41 -17.28
N LEU A 37 -15.00 20.39 -17.60
CA LEU A 37 -15.45 21.74 -17.88
C LEU A 37 -15.57 21.93 -19.39
N ASP A 38 -16.81 22.13 -19.85
CA ASP A 38 -17.13 22.55 -21.23
C ASP A 38 -17.51 24.05 -21.25
N GLY A 39 -16.61 24.86 -21.76
CA GLY A 39 -16.78 26.32 -21.74
C GLY A 39 -16.88 26.86 -20.31
N SER A 40 -18.09 27.19 -19.85
CA SER A 40 -18.37 27.67 -18.49
C SER A 40 -19.28 26.72 -17.69
N THR A 41 -19.50 25.50 -18.17
CA THR A 41 -20.39 24.52 -17.54
C THR A 41 -19.59 23.31 -17.09
N ILE A 42 -19.77 22.91 -15.83
CA ILE A 42 -19.19 21.67 -15.31
C ILE A 42 -20.14 20.51 -15.60
N GLU A 43 -19.72 19.61 -16.47
CA GLU A 43 -20.41 18.35 -16.74
C GLU A 43 -19.92 17.28 -15.76
N LEU A 44 -20.86 16.53 -15.17
CA LEU A 44 -20.60 15.57 -14.10
C LEU A 44 -21.15 14.19 -14.46
N ALA A 45 -20.33 13.17 -14.32
CA ALA A 45 -20.77 11.77 -14.38
C ALA A 45 -20.25 10.99 -13.16
N LYS A 46 -21.14 10.23 -12.52
CA LYS A 46 -20.85 9.39 -11.35
C LYS A 46 -21.49 8.01 -11.53
N ALA A 47 -20.86 6.98 -10.96
CA ALA A 47 -21.40 5.62 -10.91
C ALA A 47 -20.99 4.93 -9.62
N CYS A 48 -21.87 4.07 -9.09
CA CYS A 48 -21.54 3.16 -7.99
C CYS A 48 -20.83 1.92 -8.53
N GLY A 49 -19.98 1.32 -7.69
CA GLY A 49 -19.21 0.13 -8.00
C GLY A 49 -17.97 0.44 -8.86
N GLU A 50 -17.50 -0.57 -9.55
CA GLU A 50 -16.28 -0.53 -10.34
C GLU A 50 -16.31 0.52 -11.46
N ILE A 51 -15.11 0.97 -11.88
CA ILE A 51 -14.92 1.98 -12.94
C ILE A 51 -15.61 1.59 -14.27
N LYS A 52 -15.78 0.29 -14.55
CA LYS A 52 -16.51 -0.20 -15.71
C LYS A 52 -17.94 0.34 -15.82
N ASN A 53 -18.59 0.63 -14.68
CA ASN A 53 -19.92 1.19 -14.64
C ASN A 53 -19.92 2.66 -15.08
N LEU A 54 -18.89 3.42 -14.71
CA LEU A 54 -18.69 4.80 -15.15
C LEU A 54 -18.32 4.85 -16.64
N LEU A 55 -17.46 3.96 -17.13
CA LEU A 55 -17.13 3.80 -18.54
C LEU A 55 -18.38 3.55 -19.39
N ALA A 56 -19.21 2.57 -18.99
CA ALA A 56 -20.46 2.27 -19.68
C ALA A 56 -21.45 3.46 -19.66
N LYS A 57 -21.54 4.18 -18.52
CA LYS A 57 -22.43 5.34 -18.35
C LYS A 57 -22.02 6.54 -19.21
N THR A 58 -20.73 6.68 -19.52
CA THR A 58 -20.18 7.82 -20.28
C THR A 58 -19.78 7.46 -21.70
N HIS A 59 -20.08 6.22 -22.16
CA HIS A 59 -19.63 5.67 -23.44
C HIS A 59 -18.11 5.89 -23.63
N ASP A 60 -17.30 5.40 -22.64
CA ASP A 60 -15.86 5.58 -22.59
C ASP A 60 -15.42 7.06 -22.59
N GLY A 61 -16.23 7.94 -22.00
CA GLY A 61 -15.97 9.38 -21.90
C GLY A 61 -16.37 10.20 -23.12
N SER A 62 -16.97 9.58 -24.16
CA SER A 62 -17.35 10.31 -25.39
C SER A 62 -18.53 11.26 -25.21
N ASP A 63 -19.31 11.11 -24.15
CA ASP A 63 -20.47 11.97 -23.87
C ASP A 63 -20.08 13.26 -23.12
N LEU A 64 -18.87 13.40 -22.66
CA LEU A 64 -18.38 14.54 -21.89
C LEU A 64 -17.32 15.30 -22.69
N HIS A 65 -17.54 16.57 -22.90
CA HIS A 65 -16.68 17.40 -23.73
C HIS A 65 -15.94 18.45 -22.88
N GLY A 66 -14.66 18.66 -23.15
CA GLY A 66 -13.86 19.66 -22.49
C GLY A 66 -12.39 19.25 -22.35
N TYR A 67 -11.54 20.23 -22.07
CA TYR A 67 -10.09 20.11 -22.09
C TYR A 67 -9.45 20.19 -20.69
N ILE A 68 -10.28 20.33 -19.68
CA ILE A 68 -9.89 20.39 -18.28
C ILE A 68 -10.90 19.61 -17.45
N GLY A 69 -10.41 18.83 -16.50
CA GLY A 69 -11.29 18.04 -15.65
C GLY A 69 -10.57 17.33 -14.52
N LEU A 70 -11.36 16.71 -13.65
CA LEU A 70 -10.91 15.93 -12.51
C LEU A 70 -11.77 14.68 -12.30
N GLY A 71 -11.17 13.67 -11.71
CA GLY A 71 -11.82 12.39 -11.49
C GLY A 71 -11.38 11.73 -10.20
N HIS A 72 -12.19 10.79 -9.72
CA HIS A 72 -12.00 10.14 -8.45
C HIS A 72 -12.53 8.70 -8.45
N THR A 73 -11.79 7.80 -7.79
CA THR A 73 -12.27 6.48 -7.35
C THR A 73 -12.36 6.46 -5.83
N ARG A 74 -13.49 6.01 -5.29
CA ARG A 74 -13.79 6.11 -3.86
C ARG A 74 -13.73 4.76 -3.18
N TRP A 75 -13.08 4.74 -2.02
CA TRP A 75 -13.25 3.76 -0.97
C TRP A 75 -14.06 4.43 0.14
N ALA A 76 -15.28 3.97 0.38
CA ALA A 76 -16.22 4.64 1.28
C ALA A 76 -15.74 4.60 2.74
N THR A 77 -15.58 5.77 3.35
CA THR A 77 -15.28 5.97 4.77
C THR A 77 -16.40 6.72 5.49
N HIS A 78 -16.95 7.78 4.86
CA HIS A 78 -18.06 8.60 5.35
C HIS A 78 -19.21 8.59 4.35
N GLY A 79 -20.35 8.08 4.76
CA GLY A 79 -21.54 7.87 3.90
C GLY A 79 -21.47 6.62 3.04
N ALA A 80 -22.62 6.01 2.77
CA ALA A 80 -22.75 4.78 1.99
C ALA A 80 -22.23 4.94 0.54
N PRO A 81 -21.86 3.84 -0.15
CA PRO A 81 -21.43 3.89 -1.56
C PRO A 81 -22.62 4.14 -2.49
N THR A 82 -23.03 5.40 -2.58
CA THR A 82 -24.13 5.89 -3.45
C THR A 82 -23.60 6.90 -4.45
N GLU A 83 -24.33 7.16 -5.54
CA GLU A 83 -23.96 8.21 -6.51
C GLU A 83 -23.93 9.61 -5.86
N ALA A 84 -24.79 9.89 -4.89
CA ALA A 84 -24.78 11.15 -4.16
C ALA A 84 -23.48 11.36 -3.39
N ASN A 85 -22.96 10.29 -2.77
CA ASN A 85 -21.73 10.29 -1.99
C ASN A 85 -20.46 10.07 -2.83
N ALA A 86 -20.60 9.75 -4.12
CA ALA A 86 -19.46 9.65 -5.04
C ALA A 86 -18.89 11.05 -5.34
N HIS A 87 -17.55 11.14 -5.48
CA HIS A 87 -16.90 12.35 -5.98
C HIS A 87 -16.94 12.38 -7.52
N PRO A 88 -16.84 13.55 -8.13
CA PRO A 88 -16.67 14.90 -7.58
C PRO A 88 -17.94 15.47 -6.92
N HIS A 89 -17.75 16.38 -5.92
CA HIS A 89 -18.84 17.20 -5.37
C HIS A 89 -18.88 18.56 -6.05
N VAL A 90 -20.09 19.11 -6.23
CA VAL A 90 -20.33 20.37 -6.96
C VAL A 90 -21.02 21.36 -6.04
N SER A 91 -20.69 22.66 -6.13
CA SER A 91 -21.37 23.74 -5.40
C SER A 91 -22.82 23.90 -5.81
N ASN A 92 -23.65 24.54 -4.96
CA ASN A 92 -25.07 24.69 -5.23
C ASN A 92 -25.37 25.47 -6.51
N ASP A 93 -24.49 26.39 -6.89
CA ASP A 93 -24.61 27.19 -8.11
C ASP A 93 -23.91 26.55 -9.34
N GLY A 94 -23.25 25.40 -9.15
CA GLY A 94 -22.55 24.66 -10.22
C GLY A 94 -21.19 25.24 -10.63
N LYS A 95 -20.67 26.25 -9.91
CA LYS A 95 -19.38 26.89 -10.26
C LYS A 95 -18.16 26.09 -9.91
N PHE A 96 -18.19 25.34 -8.80
CA PHE A 96 -17.06 24.58 -8.33
C PHE A 96 -17.32 23.09 -8.41
N ALA A 97 -16.30 22.33 -8.81
CA ALA A 97 -16.24 20.89 -8.59
C ALA A 97 -14.95 20.52 -7.87
N ILE A 98 -15.05 19.57 -6.96
CA ILE A 98 -13.89 19.10 -6.17
C ILE A 98 -13.84 17.60 -6.08
N VAL A 99 -12.61 17.09 -5.97
CA VAL A 99 -12.29 15.72 -5.53
C VAL A 99 -11.39 15.81 -4.30
N GLN A 100 -11.53 14.84 -3.38
CA GLN A 100 -10.74 14.85 -2.15
C GLN A 100 -10.43 13.41 -1.70
N ASN A 101 -9.19 13.18 -1.28
CA ASN A 101 -8.76 12.04 -0.48
C ASN A 101 -8.46 12.52 0.94
N GLY A 102 -8.69 11.68 1.93
CA GLY A 102 -8.45 11.99 3.34
C GLY A 102 -9.73 12.21 4.13
N ILE A 103 -9.62 12.87 5.27
CA ILE A 103 -10.74 13.12 6.19
C ILE A 103 -10.66 14.56 6.68
N ILE A 104 -11.79 15.27 6.60
CA ILE A 104 -11.97 16.60 7.21
C ILE A 104 -12.58 16.40 8.59
N GLU A 105 -11.76 16.51 9.61
CA GLU A 105 -12.14 16.15 11.00
C GLU A 105 -13.21 17.08 11.58
N ASN A 106 -13.16 18.38 11.25
CA ASN A 106 -14.12 19.38 11.72
C ASN A 106 -15.34 19.56 10.78
N PHE A 107 -15.62 18.59 9.88
CA PHE A 107 -16.67 18.74 8.87
C PHE A 107 -18.07 18.96 9.45
N MET A 108 -18.39 18.39 10.61
CA MET A 108 -19.71 18.57 11.25
C MET A 108 -19.96 20.03 11.64
N GLU A 109 -18.98 20.68 12.27
CA GLU A 109 -19.06 22.10 12.62
C GLU A 109 -19.21 22.99 11.39
N LEU A 110 -18.40 22.70 10.35
CA LEU A 110 -18.45 23.43 9.08
C LEU A 110 -19.80 23.23 8.38
N ARG A 111 -20.36 22.03 8.41
CA ARG A 111 -21.66 21.71 7.83
C ARG A 111 -22.78 22.48 8.51
N GLU A 112 -22.83 22.49 9.83
CA GLU A 112 -23.83 23.25 10.59
C GLU A 112 -23.74 24.76 10.30
N MET A 113 -22.54 25.31 10.26
CA MET A 113 -22.28 26.71 9.92
C MET A 113 -22.75 27.05 8.50
N LEU A 114 -22.47 26.20 7.51
CA LEU A 114 -22.87 26.41 6.11
C LEU A 114 -24.39 26.25 5.93
N GLN A 115 -25.00 25.28 6.59
CA GLN A 115 -26.46 25.11 6.58
C GLN A 115 -27.18 26.33 7.17
N ALA A 116 -26.66 26.89 8.28
CA ALA A 116 -27.18 28.11 8.87
C ALA A 116 -27.07 29.34 7.92
N LYS A 117 -26.18 29.30 6.94
CA LYS A 117 -26.04 30.31 5.87
C LYS A 117 -26.86 30.01 4.62
N GLY A 118 -27.60 28.88 4.59
CA GLY A 118 -28.51 28.53 3.51
C GLY A 118 -27.94 27.56 2.45
N PHE A 119 -26.72 27.04 2.65
CA PHE A 119 -26.16 26.03 1.75
C PHE A 119 -26.89 24.71 1.91
N GLN A 120 -27.19 24.05 0.78
CA GLN A 120 -27.86 22.77 0.76
C GLN A 120 -26.84 21.66 0.53
N PHE A 121 -26.93 20.61 1.34
CA PHE A 121 -26.06 19.43 1.26
C PHE A 121 -26.81 18.28 0.60
N HIS A 122 -26.17 17.63 -0.35
CA HIS A 122 -26.73 16.54 -1.13
C HIS A 122 -26.07 15.19 -0.82
N SER A 123 -24.98 15.19 -0.06
CA SER A 123 -24.25 13.98 0.33
C SER A 123 -24.07 13.89 1.86
N GLU A 124 -23.64 12.73 2.30
CA GLU A 124 -23.27 12.47 3.69
C GLU A 124 -21.75 12.58 3.92
N THR A 125 -20.99 12.96 2.90
CA THR A 125 -19.53 13.00 2.95
C THR A 125 -19.03 14.23 3.73
N ASP A 126 -17.85 14.09 4.31
CA ASP A 126 -17.08 15.19 4.88
C ASP A 126 -16.58 16.18 3.81
N THR A 127 -16.40 15.70 2.60
CA THR A 127 -15.86 16.46 1.46
C THR A 127 -16.74 17.61 1.00
N GLU A 128 -18.07 17.48 1.06
CA GLU A 128 -19.01 18.47 0.52
C GLU A 128 -18.89 19.84 1.21
N VAL A 129 -18.40 19.91 2.46
CA VAL A 129 -18.16 21.20 3.13
C VAL A 129 -17.13 22.06 2.40
N ILE A 130 -16.17 21.43 1.71
CA ILE A 130 -15.08 22.14 1.02
C ILE A 130 -15.64 22.92 -0.17
N VAL A 131 -16.50 22.29 -0.99
CA VAL A 131 -17.05 22.96 -2.18
C VAL A 131 -17.96 24.13 -1.80
N HIS A 132 -18.70 24.00 -0.70
CA HIS A 132 -19.53 25.11 -0.18
C HIS A 132 -18.72 26.22 0.50
N LEU A 133 -17.57 25.92 1.10
CA LEU A 133 -16.64 26.94 1.58
C LEU A 133 -16.04 27.73 0.42
N LEU A 134 -15.66 27.06 -0.68
CA LEU A 134 -15.17 27.73 -1.89
C LEU A 134 -16.23 28.69 -2.44
N ASP A 135 -17.46 28.22 -2.59
CA ASP A 135 -18.58 29.04 -3.06
C ASP A 135 -18.84 30.23 -2.12
N MET A 136 -18.82 30.02 -0.79
CA MET A 136 -19.00 31.08 0.21
C MET A 136 -17.92 32.16 0.16
N TYR A 137 -16.67 31.79 -0.12
CA TYR A 137 -15.56 32.76 -0.10
C TYR A 137 -15.24 33.37 -1.46
N TYR A 138 -15.78 32.83 -2.54
CA TYR A 138 -15.52 33.32 -3.89
C TYR A 138 -16.30 34.59 -4.18
N THR A 139 -15.60 35.61 -4.62
CA THR A 139 -16.17 36.95 -4.87
C THR A 139 -16.47 37.23 -6.35
N GLY A 140 -16.19 36.26 -7.25
CA GLY A 140 -16.39 36.40 -8.69
C GLY A 140 -15.36 37.31 -9.40
N ASP A 141 -14.26 37.63 -8.72
CA ASP A 141 -13.19 38.52 -9.22
C ASP A 141 -12.06 37.78 -9.95
N GLY A 142 -12.18 36.48 -10.12
CA GLY A 142 -11.16 35.61 -10.72
C GLY A 142 -9.96 35.30 -9.81
N ASN A 143 -9.93 35.81 -8.59
CA ASN A 143 -8.86 35.50 -7.62
C ASN A 143 -9.13 34.20 -6.86
N LEU A 144 -9.00 33.09 -7.60
CA LEU A 144 -9.27 31.77 -7.06
C LEU A 144 -8.26 31.34 -5.98
N LYS A 145 -7.00 31.78 -6.10
CA LYS A 145 -5.96 31.47 -5.11
C LYS A 145 -6.35 31.90 -3.69
N ASP A 146 -6.79 33.15 -3.51
CA ASP A 146 -7.18 33.66 -2.19
C ASP A 146 -8.42 32.96 -1.65
N THR A 147 -9.37 32.59 -2.52
CA THR A 147 -10.55 31.79 -2.17
C THR A 147 -10.14 30.42 -1.63
N VAL A 148 -9.25 29.73 -2.34
CA VAL A 148 -8.73 28.42 -1.92
C VAL A 148 -7.98 28.54 -0.59
N MET A 149 -7.08 29.51 -0.45
CA MET A 149 -6.32 29.72 0.79
C MET A 149 -7.25 30.00 2.01
N LYS A 150 -8.30 30.82 1.84
CA LYS A 150 -9.29 31.05 2.89
C LYS A 150 -10.05 29.74 3.25
N THR A 151 -10.38 28.94 2.26
CA THR A 151 -11.03 27.64 2.47
C THR A 151 -10.12 26.69 3.24
N LEU A 152 -8.87 26.52 2.80
CA LEU A 152 -7.90 25.65 3.46
C LEU A 152 -7.63 26.04 4.91
N GLY A 153 -7.63 27.36 5.22
CA GLY A 153 -7.47 27.86 6.57
C GLY A 153 -8.61 27.52 7.54
N ARG A 154 -9.70 26.91 7.06
CA ARG A 154 -10.84 26.44 7.87
C ARG A 154 -10.86 24.94 8.08
N LEU A 155 -10.05 24.19 7.30
CA LEU A 155 -10.07 22.73 7.31
C LEU A 155 -9.11 22.20 8.38
N GLU A 156 -9.58 21.24 9.16
CA GLU A 156 -8.76 20.42 10.05
C GLU A 156 -8.75 18.98 9.54
N GLY A 157 -7.60 18.30 9.64
CA GLY A 157 -7.43 16.91 9.20
C GLY A 157 -6.49 16.75 8.02
N SER A 158 -6.57 15.59 7.38
CA SER A 158 -5.70 15.22 6.24
C SER A 158 -6.47 15.30 4.94
N TYR A 159 -5.83 15.87 3.90
CA TYR A 159 -6.46 15.97 2.58
C TYR A 159 -5.47 16.05 1.42
N ALA A 160 -5.90 15.54 0.27
CA ALA A 160 -5.44 15.90 -1.06
C ALA A 160 -6.67 16.35 -1.85
N ILE A 161 -6.68 17.57 -2.34
CA ILE A 161 -7.84 18.19 -2.98
C ILE A 161 -7.49 18.62 -4.40
N GLY A 162 -8.35 18.30 -5.37
CA GLY A 162 -8.36 18.90 -6.71
C GLY A 162 -9.60 19.79 -6.86
N ILE A 163 -9.43 20.99 -7.38
CA ILE A 163 -10.46 22.02 -7.48
C ILE A 163 -10.58 22.51 -8.94
N LEU A 164 -11.80 22.51 -9.46
CA LEU A 164 -12.17 23.06 -10.74
C LEU A 164 -13.16 24.21 -10.53
N CYS A 165 -12.98 25.31 -11.27
CA CYS A 165 -13.87 26.48 -11.21
C CYS A 165 -14.33 26.86 -12.63
N ALA A 166 -15.64 26.98 -12.83
CA ALA A 166 -16.24 27.33 -14.12
C ALA A 166 -15.84 28.74 -14.61
N ASP A 167 -15.62 29.67 -13.68
CA ASP A 167 -15.18 31.03 -14.01
C ASP A 167 -13.68 31.12 -14.37
N CYS A 168 -12.91 30.04 -14.16
CA CYS A 168 -11.47 29.97 -14.41
C CYS A 168 -11.11 28.76 -15.27
N PRO A 169 -11.54 28.70 -16.55
CA PRO A 169 -11.50 27.48 -17.38
C PRO A 169 -10.11 27.05 -17.84
N GLU A 170 -9.06 27.81 -17.56
CA GLU A 170 -7.70 27.50 -17.99
C GLU A 170 -6.82 26.95 -16.87
N GLN A 171 -7.36 26.81 -15.65
CA GLN A 171 -6.58 26.45 -14.47
C GLN A 171 -7.33 25.55 -13.50
N MET A 172 -6.57 24.71 -12.83
CA MET A 172 -7.01 23.94 -11.68
C MET A 172 -6.19 24.31 -10.46
N PHE A 173 -6.76 24.13 -9.27
CA PHE A 173 -6.04 24.25 -8.01
C PHE A 173 -5.93 22.93 -7.31
N LEU A 174 -4.78 22.71 -6.70
CA LEU A 174 -4.44 21.52 -5.92
C LEU A 174 -4.04 21.94 -4.52
N ALA A 175 -4.42 21.18 -3.51
CA ALA A 175 -3.94 21.41 -2.16
C ALA A 175 -3.63 20.07 -1.48
N ARG A 176 -2.59 20.06 -0.67
CA ARG A 176 -2.14 18.87 0.03
C ARG A 176 -1.90 19.14 1.51
N ASN A 177 -2.38 18.21 2.35
CA ASN A 177 -2.01 18.08 3.77
C ASN A 177 -2.17 16.61 4.19
N GLY A 178 -1.08 15.89 4.43
CA GLY A 178 -1.08 14.52 4.92
C GLY A 178 -1.46 13.42 3.91
N CYS A 179 -2.06 13.76 2.75
CA CYS A 179 -2.41 12.80 1.70
C CYS A 179 -1.57 13.03 0.44
N PRO A 180 -1.18 11.98 -0.32
CA PRO A 180 -0.33 12.13 -1.49
C PRO A 180 -1.02 12.90 -2.63
N LEU A 181 -0.27 13.82 -3.25
CA LEU A 181 -0.68 14.54 -4.45
C LEU A 181 0.55 14.98 -5.25
N ILE A 182 0.55 14.70 -6.55
CA ILE A 182 1.65 14.98 -7.46
C ILE A 182 1.14 15.69 -8.71
N ILE A 183 1.99 16.52 -9.32
CA ILE A 183 1.75 17.13 -10.62
C ILE A 183 2.57 16.36 -11.67
N GLY A 184 1.93 15.92 -12.75
CA GLY A 184 2.59 15.38 -13.93
C GLY A 184 2.84 16.50 -14.94
N VAL A 185 4.10 16.69 -15.35
CA VAL A 185 4.50 17.76 -16.27
C VAL A 185 4.62 17.21 -17.68
N GLY A 186 3.74 17.67 -18.57
CA GLY A 186 3.73 17.33 -20.01
C GLY A 186 4.20 18.48 -20.90
N ALA A 187 4.05 18.30 -22.20
CA ALA A 187 4.38 19.31 -23.21
C ALA A 187 3.10 19.98 -23.73
N GLY A 188 2.73 21.14 -23.18
CA GLY A 188 1.49 21.83 -23.48
C GLY A 188 0.25 21.19 -22.83
N GLU A 189 0.46 20.37 -21.84
CA GLU A 189 -0.54 19.75 -21.02
C GLU A 189 0.05 19.37 -19.65
N ASN A 190 -0.76 19.39 -18.61
CA ASN A 190 -0.35 18.98 -17.29
C ASN A 190 -1.42 18.11 -16.64
N PHE A 191 -0.98 17.30 -15.69
CA PHE A 191 -1.77 16.30 -15.00
C PHE A 191 -1.61 16.48 -13.50
N PHE A 192 -2.50 15.90 -12.72
CA PHE A 192 -2.23 15.61 -11.33
C PHE A 192 -2.85 14.27 -10.93
N ALA A 193 -2.28 13.65 -9.93
CA ALA A 193 -2.82 12.41 -9.39
C ALA A 193 -2.39 12.19 -7.93
N SER A 194 -3.11 11.30 -7.27
CA SER A 194 -2.72 10.79 -5.94
C SER A 194 -1.62 9.73 -6.00
N ASP A 195 -1.33 9.19 -7.20
CA ASP A 195 -0.29 8.20 -7.42
C ASP A 195 0.30 8.32 -8.83
N VAL A 196 1.59 8.08 -8.95
CA VAL A 196 2.34 8.18 -10.21
C VAL A 196 1.86 7.16 -11.26
N THR A 197 1.32 6.02 -10.85
CA THR A 197 0.81 4.98 -11.75
C THR A 197 -0.26 5.49 -12.71
N ALA A 198 -1.08 6.45 -12.29
CA ALA A 198 -2.08 7.08 -13.15
C ALA A 198 -1.48 7.94 -14.27
N LEU A 199 -0.26 8.43 -14.10
CA LEU A 199 0.36 9.43 -14.97
C LEU A 199 1.44 8.88 -15.90
N VAL A 200 2.03 7.73 -15.56
CA VAL A 200 3.25 7.22 -16.19
C VAL A 200 3.12 6.96 -17.70
N SER A 201 1.89 6.71 -18.21
CA SER A 201 1.61 6.57 -19.65
C SER A 201 1.64 7.91 -20.41
N HIS A 202 1.44 9.03 -19.70
CA HIS A 202 1.40 10.36 -20.29
C HIS A 202 2.68 11.14 -20.06
N THR A 203 3.23 11.07 -18.83
CA THR A 203 4.48 11.72 -18.48
C THR A 203 5.23 10.98 -17.38
N LYS A 204 6.57 10.99 -17.49
CA LYS A 204 7.48 10.50 -16.44
C LYS A 204 8.04 11.65 -15.58
N ASN A 205 7.75 12.90 -15.91
CA ASN A 205 8.21 14.06 -15.18
C ASN A 205 7.15 14.46 -14.15
N VAL A 206 7.50 14.42 -12.87
CA VAL A 206 6.56 14.68 -11.78
C VAL A 206 7.13 15.70 -10.78
N VAL A 207 6.22 16.43 -10.14
CA VAL A 207 6.50 17.33 -9.03
C VAL A 207 5.70 16.86 -7.82
N TYR A 208 6.38 16.60 -6.73
CA TYR A 208 5.75 16.22 -5.46
C TYR A 208 5.40 17.47 -4.65
N LEU A 209 4.14 17.59 -4.25
CA LEU A 209 3.73 18.60 -3.29
C LEU A 209 4.09 18.14 -1.87
N ASP A 210 4.42 19.10 -1.01
CA ASP A 210 4.60 18.89 0.43
C ASP A 210 3.33 19.31 1.20
N ASP A 211 3.26 18.95 2.48
CA ASP A 211 2.11 19.30 3.31
C ASP A 211 2.00 20.82 3.50
N GLY A 212 0.78 21.34 3.38
CA GLY A 212 0.48 22.77 3.43
C GLY A 212 0.74 23.52 2.11
N GLU A 213 1.16 22.82 1.05
CA GLU A 213 1.34 23.45 -0.25
C GLU A 213 0.05 23.48 -1.07
N LEU A 214 -0.08 24.55 -1.84
CA LEU A 214 -1.11 24.81 -2.84
C LEU A 214 -0.45 24.92 -4.21
N ALA A 215 -1.04 24.36 -5.26
CA ALA A 215 -0.57 24.54 -6.62
C ALA A 215 -1.68 25.03 -7.57
N GLU A 216 -1.33 25.96 -8.43
CA GLU A 216 -2.07 26.34 -9.62
C GLU A 216 -1.50 25.57 -10.80
N VAL A 217 -2.33 24.86 -11.55
CA VAL A 217 -1.92 24.05 -12.70
C VAL A 217 -2.68 24.50 -13.94
N ARG A 218 -1.94 24.79 -15.01
CA ARG A 218 -2.42 25.19 -16.34
C ARG A 218 -1.83 24.27 -17.41
N ALA A 219 -2.32 24.36 -18.63
CA ALA A 219 -1.77 23.59 -19.75
C ALA A 219 -0.30 23.93 -20.05
N ASP A 220 0.10 25.17 -19.87
CA ASP A 220 1.43 25.70 -20.19
C ASP A 220 2.40 25.71 -19.00
N GLY A 221 1.94 25.37 -17.79
CA GLY A 221 2.80 25.34 -16.63
C GLY A 221 2.07 25.13 -15.28
N TYR A 222 2.83 25.28 -14.21
CA TYR A 222 2.32 25.21 -12.85
C TYR A 222 3.06 26.18 -11.93
N THR A 223 2.41 26.59 -10.86
CA THR A 223 3.02 27.39 -9.79
C THR A 223 2.65 26.77 -8.44
N VAL A 224 3.64 26.46 -7.62
CA VAL A 224 3.43 25.97 -6.26
C VAL A 224 3.58 27.12 -5.28
N PHE A 225 2.72 27.15 -4.26
CA PHE A 225 2.74 28.16 -3.19
C PHE A 225 2.84 27.44 -1.84
N ASP A 226 3.51 28.06 -0.88
CA ASP A 226 3.50 27.64 0.51
C ASP A 226 2.19 28.01 1.22
N CYS A 227 2.05 27.61 2.47
CA CYS A 227 0.87 27.91 3.32
C CYS A 227 0.65 29.43 3.56
N THR A 228 1.62 30.29 3.22
CA THR A 228 1.50 31.75 3.28
C THR A 228 1.13 32.38 1.93
N GLY A 229 1.01 31.56 0.87
CA GLY A 229 0.72 32.01 -0.50
C GLY A 229 1.92 32.53 -1.28
N LYS A 230 3.15 32.31 -0.81
CA LYS A 230 4.37 32.66 -1.53
C LYS A 230 4.76 31.57 -2.52
N PRO A 231 5.18 31.94 -3.75
CA PRO A 231 5.65 30.94 -4.70
C PRO A 231 6.87 30.16 -4.17
N VAL A 232 6.87 28.85 -4.37
CA VAL A 232 7.95 27.93 -4.01
C VAL A 232 8.44 27.22 -5.27
N HIS A 233 9.75 27.13 -5.44
CA HIS A 233 10.33 26.36 -6.55
C HIS A 233 10.45 24.89 -6.15
N LYS A 234 9.87 24.00 -6.96
CA LYS A 234 9.92 22.55 -6.77
C LYS A 234 10.74 21.88 -7.90
N PRO A 235 11.63 20.95 -7.57
CA PRO A 235 12.36 20.20 -8.58
C PRO A 235 11.41 19.23 -9.32
N VAL A 236 11.61 19.11 -10.64
CA VAL A 236 10.96 18.06 -11.43
C VAL A 236 11.76 16.78 -11.26
N SER A 237 11.11 15.75 -10.77
CA SER A 237 11.66 14.40 -10.63
C SER A 237 11.24 13.52 -11.79
N ARG A 238 12.15 12.65 -12.28
CA ARG A 238 11.82 11.72 -13.35
C ARG A 238 11.55 10.32 -12.77
N VAL A 239 10.37 9.79 -13.06
CA VAL A 239 9.98 8.42 -12.70
C VAL A 239 10.77 7.42 -13.54
N ALA A 240 11.44 6.48 -12.88
CA ALA A 240 12.32 5.50 -13.53
C ALA A 240 11.58 4.25 -14.08
N TRP A 241 10.27 4.15 -13.93
CA TRP A 241 9.50 2.97 -14.31
C TRP A 241 9.25 2.88 -15.81
N ASP A 242 9.29 1.64 -16.35
CA ASP A 242 8.89 1.35 -17.72
C ASP A 242 7.38 1.14 -17.81
N ILE A 243 6.77 1.63 -18.91
CA ILE A 243 5.34 1.49 -19.20
C ILE A 243 4.94 0.01 -19.31
N GLU A 244 5.80 -0.81 -19.95
CA GLU A 244 5.58 -2.28 -20.08
C GLU A 244 5.46 -2.99 -18.72
N ALA A 245 6.11 -2.46 -17.68
CA ALA A 245 6.01 -3.03 -16.34
C ALA A 245 4.64 -2.77 -15.68
N ALA A 246 3.91 -1.76 -16.12
CA ALA A 246 2.57 -1.41 -15.65
C ALA A 246 1.44 -2.12 -16.45
N GLU A 247 1.76 -3.00 -17.41
CA GLU A 247 0.81 -3.79 -18.18
C GLU A 247 0.68 -5.21 -17.61
N LYS A 248 -0.46 -5.87 -17.85
CA LYS A 248 -0.71 -7.25 -17.36
C LYS A 248 0.22 -8.30 -17.98
N GLY A 249 0.88 -8.02 -19.11
CA GLY A 249 1.88 -8.91 -19.73
C GLY A 249 1.35 -10.31 -20.10
N GLY A 250 0.07 -10.42 -20.47
CA GLY A 250 -0.59 -11.69 -20.82
C GLY A 250 -1.20 -12.45 -19.63
N TYR A 251 -1.05 -11.96 -18.40
CA TYR A 251 -1.72 -12.51 -17.24
C TYR A 251 -3.16 -12.01 -17.13
N GLU A 252 -4.04 -12.82 -16.56
CA GLU A 252 -5.45 -12.47 -16.37
C GLU A 252 -5.61 -11.31 -15.36
N HIS A 253 -4.84 -11.35 -14.26
CA HIS A 253 -4.84 -10.35 -13.19
C HIS A 253 -3.44 -9.88 -12.84
N PHE A 254 -3.31 -8.64 -12.37
CA PHE A 254 -2.03 -8.09 -11.90
C PHE A 254 -1.45 -8.91 -10.73
N MET A 255 -2.27 -9.36 -9.80
CA MET A 255 -1.80 -10.16 -8.67
C MET A 255 -1.05 -11.41 -9.13
N LEU A 256 -1.58 -12.16 -10.10
CA LEU A 256 -0.88 -13.35 -10.61
C LEU A 256 0.44 -12.97 -11.27
N LYS A 257 0.47 -11.91 -12.11
CA LYS A 257 1.71 -11.39 -12.70
C LYS A 257 2.74 -11.08 -11.61
N GLU A 258 2.33 -10.35 -10.59
CA GLU A 258 3.21 -9.89 -9.50
C GLU A 258 3.71 -11.04 -8.63
N ILE A 259 2.91 -12.09 -8.42
CA ILE A 259 3.37 -13.34 -7.80
C ILE A 259 4.46 -13.99 -8.67
N MET A 260 4.26 -14.06 -9.99
CA MET A 260 5.24 -14.66 -10.91
C MET A 260 6.52 -13.81 -11.07
N GLU A 261 6.46 -12.52 -10.80
CA GLU A 261 7.61 -11.61 -10.84
C GLU A 261 8.51 -11.66 -9.59
N GLN A 262 8.08 -12.30 -8.50
CA GLN A 262 8.81 -12.31 -7.23
C GLN A 262 10.28 -12.75 -7.34
N PRO A 263 10.65 -13.79 -8.09
CA PRO A 263 12.07 -14.18 -8.22
C PRO A 263 12.93 -13.06 -8.79
N ARG A 264 12.42 -12.35 -9.82
CA ARG A 264 13.11 -11.21 -10.43
C ARG A 264 13.18 -10.03 -9.48
N ALA A 265 12.09 -9.72 -8.79
CA ALA A 265 12.02 -8.63 -7.83
C ALA A 265 13.00 -8.83 -6.67
N ILE A 266 13.03 -10.02 -6.08
CA ILE A 266 13.99 -10.39 -5.02
C ILE A 266 15.43 -10.28 -5.54
N LYS A 267 15.70 -10.78 -6.74
CA LYS A 267 17.04 -10.68 -7.36
C LYS A 267 17.45 -9.21 -7.50
N SER A 268 16.56 -8.33 -7.98
CA SER A 268 16.81 -6.89 -8.11
C SER A 268 17.05 -6.21 -6.76
N THR A 269 16.48 -6.75 -5.68
CA THR A 269 16.68 -6.28 -4.30
C THR A 269 18.04 -6.69 -3.76
N LEU A 270 18.45 -7.96 -4.00
CA LEU A 270 19.65 -8.56 -3.41
C LEU A 270 20.94 -8.20 -4.16
N ASP A 271 20.96 -8.37 -5.50
CA ASP A 271 22.18 -8.26 -6.32
C ASP A 271 22.97 -6.97 -6.12
N PRO A 272 22.35 -5.77 -6.05
CA PRO A 272 23.11 -4.53 -5.86
C PRO A 272 23.82 -4.43 -4.51
N ARG A 273 23.36 -5.22 -3.51
CA ARG A 273 23.77 -5.12 -2.11
C ARG A 273 24.65 -6.27 -1.65
N VAL A 274 25.03 -7.18 -2.54
CA VAL A 274 25.94 -8.27 -2.21
C VAL A 274 27.18 -8.18 -3.08
N LYS A 275 28.34 -8.00 -2.47
CA LYS A 275 29.66 -7.89 -3.09
C LYS A 275 30.64 -8.80 -2.35
N ASP A 276 31.34 -9.66 -3.08
CA ASP A 276 32.35 -10.57 -2.49
C ASP A 276 31.83 -11.34 -1.26
N HIS A 277 30.64 -11.96 -1.40
CA HIS A 277 29.96 -12.73 -0.35
C HIS A 277 29.61 -11.93 0.92
N ARG A 278 29.46 -10.61 0.80
CA ARG A 278 29.13 -9.72 1.92
C ARG A 278 27.99 -8.78 1.55
N VAL A 279 27.19 -8.45 2.54
CA VAL A 279 26.16 -7.41 2.40
C VAL A 279 26.81 -6.03 2.54
N VAL A 280 26.52 -5.15 1.57
CA VAL A 280 26.99 -3.77 1.52
C VAL A 280 25.82 -2.86 1.21
N PHE A 281 25.66 -1.80 2.00
CA PHE A 281 24.70 -0.73 1.76
C PHE A 281 25.46 0.57 1.47
N ASP A 282 25.72 0.85 0.19
CA ASP A 282 26.38 2.10 -0.22
C ASP A 282 25.45 3.32 -0.07
N GLU A 283 24.14 3.10 0.03
CA GLU A 283 23.11 4.12 0.16
C GLU A 283 22.90 4.64 1.59
N LEU A 284 23.35 3.92 2.62
CA LEU A 284 23.17 4.31 4.02
C LEU A 284 24.16 5.40 4.44
N LYS A 285 23.63 6.44 5.10
CA LYS A 285 24.41 7.54 5.70
C LYS A 285 24.75 7.26 7.18
N MET A 286 24.09 6.27 7.78
CA MET A 286 24.29 5.85 9.15
C MET A 286 25.77 5.57 9.43
N THR A 287 26.33 6.22 10.42
CA THR A 287 27.73 6.01 10.82
C THR A 287 27.90 4.74 11.64
N ASP A 288 29.12 4.17 11.66
CA ASP A 288 29.43 3.01 12.51
C ASP A 288 29.20 3.32 14.00
N GLU A 289 29.39 4.57 14.44
CA GLU A 289 29.13 5.00 15.82
C GLU A 289 27.62 4.94 16.14
N GLN A 290 26.77 5.46 15.27
CA GLN A 290 25.32 5.37 15.42
C GLN A 290 24.87 3.91 15.43
N LEU A 291 25.36 3.11 14.49
CA LEU A 291 25.05 1.69 14.38
C LEU A 291 25.39 0.92 15.67
N MET A 292 26.54 1.21 16.26
CA MET A 292 26.98 0.59 17.54
C MET A 292 26.20 1.12 18.74
N GLY A 293 25.65 2.34 18.65
CA GLY A 293 24.87 2.99 19.71
C GLY A 293 23.45 2.45 19.88
N PHE A 294 22.87 1.79 18.87
CA PHE A 294 21.51 1.28 18.97
C PHE A 294 21.43 0.08 19.93
N ASN A 295 20.50 0.15 20.86
CA ASN A 295 20.19 -0.89 21.82
C ASN A 295 18.76 -1.45 21.67
N LYS A 296 17.95 -0.87 20.78
CA LYS A 296 16.60 -1.27 20.45
C LYS A 296 16.34 -1.07 18.95
N ILE A 297 15.61 -2.01 18.34
CA ILE A 297 15.05 -1.87 17.00
C ILE A 297 13.53 -1.89 17.14
N MET A 298 12.86 -0.90 16.54
CA MET A 298 11.42 -0.84 16.45
C MET A 298 11.02 -0.83 14.97
N ILE A 299 10.19 -1.80 14.56
CA ILE A 299 9.64 -1.85 13.20
C ILE A 299 8.22 -1.32 13.23
N THR A 300 7.87 -0.40 12.32
CA THR A 300 6.51 0.14 12.29
C THR A 300 6.00 0.24 10.84
N ALA A 301 4.79 -0.27 10.63
CA ALA A 301 4.17 -0.36 9.31
C ALA A 301 2.65 -0.62 9.40
N CYS A 302 1.98 -0.69 8.25
CA CYS A 302 0.57 -1.06 8.11
C CYS A 302 0.42 -2.29 7.19
N GLY A 303 -0.61 -3.13 7.44
CA GLY A 303 -1.00 -4.23 6.54
C GLY A 303 0.12 -5.24 6.31
N SER A 304 0.32 -5.67 5.07
CA SER A 304 1.37 -6.63 4.70
C SER A 304 2.79 -6.17 5.05
N ALA A 305 3.05 -4.87 5.01
CA ALA A 305 4.34 -4.32 5.42
C ALA A 305 4.60 -4.54 6.93
N PHE A 306 3.56 -4.46 7.76
CA PHE A 306 3.66 -4.84 9.18
C PHE A 306 3.97 -6.34 9.34
N TYR A 307 3.33 -7.21 8.55
CA TYR A 307 3.64 -8.65 8.60
C TYR A 307 5.01 -8.99 8.04
N ALA A 308 5.53 -8.22 7.07
CA ALA A 308 6.94 -8.30 6.67
C ALA A 308 7.88 -7.96 7.83
N GLY A 309 7.55 -6.92 8.59
CA GLY A 309 8.24 -6.56 9.84
C GLY A 309 8.18 -7.68 10.89
N GLN A 310 7.01 -8.28 11.09
CA GLN A 310 6.83 -9.42 12.00
C GLN A 310 7.68 -10.64 11.60
N ALA A 311 7.84 -10.90 10.30
CA ALA A 311 8.70 -11.96 9.81
C ALA A 311 10.20 -11.62 9.97
N GLY A 312 10.60 -10.41 9.57
CA GLY A 312 12.00 -9.97 9.60
C GLY A 312 12.58 -9.78 11.00
N LYS A 313 11.73 -9.51 12.01
CA LYS A 313 12.19 -9.32 13.38
C LYS A 313 12.97 -10.53 13.93
N TYR A 314 12.57 -11.74 13.57
CA TYR A 314 13.25 -12.95 14.03
C TYR A 314 14.71 -13.04 13.54
N ALA A 315 14.95 -12.66 12.28
CA ALA A 315 16.29 -12.61 11.72
C ALA A 315 17.12 -11.48 12.36
N LEU A 316 16.52 -10.29 12.51
CA LEU A 316 17.18 -9.15 13.16
C LEU A 316 17.60 -9.49 14.60
N GLU A 317 16.69 -9.97 15.45
CA GLU A 317 17.02 -10.35 16.82
C GLU A 317 18.12 -11.41 16.89
N LYS A 318 17.98 -12.47 16.08
CA LYS A 318 18.91 -13.60 16.07
C LYS A 318 20.31 -13.19 15.67
N LEU A 319 20.46 -12.30 14.69
CA LEU A 319 21.76 -11.95 14.12
C LEU A 319 22.40 -10.72 14.75
N THR A 320 21.61 -9.81 15.34
CA THR A 320 22.13 -8.56 15.92
C THR A 320 22.24 -8.60 17.44
N HIS A 321 21.54 -9.51 18.10
CA HIS A 321 21.36 -9.57 19.55
C HIS A 321 20.76 -8.25 20.13
N ILE A 322 20.01 -7.50 19.33
CA ILE A 322 19.26 -6.32 19.78
C ILE A 322 17.78 -6.73 19.90
N PRO A 323 17.07 -6.34 20.97
CA PRO A 323 15.62 -6.53 21.06
C PRO A 323 14.90 -5.84 19.89
N VAL A 324 14.02 -6.58 19.22
CA VAL A 324 13.25 -6.07 18.08
C VAL A 324 11.75 -6.22 18.35
N ASP A 325 11.03 -5.10 18.32
CA ASP A 325 9.58 -5.08 18.36
C ASP A 325 9.01 -4.63 17.00
N ALA A 326 7.82 -5.12 16.67
CA ALA A 326 7.07 -4.66 15.51
C ALA A 326 5.68 -4.20 15.95
N ASP A 327 5.28 -2.99 15.55
CA ASP A 327 4.04 -2.34 15.94
C ASP A 327 3.27 -1.81 14.73
N LEU A 328 1.94 -1.75 14.84
CA LEU A 328 1.10 -1.12 13.85
C LEU A 328 1.28 0.40 13.89
N ALA A 329 1.49 1.03 12.73
CA ALA A 329 1.72 2.47 12.67
C ALA A 329 0.52 3.28 13.20
N SER A 330 -0.71 2.79 13.00
CA SER A 330 -1.93 3.38 13.54
C SER A 330 -1.95 3.43 15.07
N GLU A 331 -1.36 2.43 15.74
CA GLU A 331 -1.31 2.35 17.19
C GLU A 331 -0.07 3.06 17.74
N PHE A 332 1.08 2.88 17.08
CA PHE A 332 2.36 3.49 17.47
C PHE A 332 2.23 5.01 17.62
N ARG A 333 1.60 5.69 16.67
CA ARG A 333 1.48 7.16 16.64
C ARG A 333 0.72 7.76 17.82
N TYR A 334 -0.13 6.97 18.53
CA TYR A 334 -1.02 7.48 19.57
C TYR A 334 -0.69 6.95 20.97
N ARG A 335 0.14 5.91 21.11
CA ARG A 335 0.40 5.28 22.40
C ARG A 335 1.54 5.92 23.20
N ASP A 336 2.09 7.06 22.75
CA ASP A 336 3.27 7.70 23.37
C ASP A 336 4.46 6.72 23.48
N PRO A 337 5.01 6.23 22.36
CA PRO A 337 5.99 5.14 22.35
C PRO A 337 7.28 5.53 23.06
N ILE A 338 7.88 4.57 23.76
CA ILE A 338 9.19 4.74 24.41
C ILE A 338 10.27 4.45 23.37
N VAL A 339 10.78 5.49 22.75
CA VAL A 339 11.89 5.49 21.80
C VAL A 339 12.77 6.70 22.07
N ASP A 340 14.03 6.61 21.70
CA ASP A 340 15.08 7.60 21.97
C ASP A 340 16.18 7.55 20.90
N GLU A 341 17.28 8.30 21.10
CA GLU A 341 18.44 8.35 20.21
C GLU A 341 19.20 7.02 20.08
N HIS A 342 18.92 6.04 20.94
CA HIS A 342 19.48 4.68 20.87
C HIS A 342 18.53 3.69 20.18
N THR A 343 17.42 4.17 19.64
CA THR A 343 16.44 3.37 18.93
C THR A 343 16.63 3.50 17.42
N LEU A 344 16.85 2.37 16.73
CA LEU A 344 16.72 2.27 15.27
C LEU A 344 15.28 2.00 14.93
N MET A 345 14.62 3.00 14.32
CA MET A 345 13.25 2.89 13.85
C MET A 345 13.25 2.44 12.40
N ILE A 346 12.80 1.21 12.13
CA ILE A 346 12.64 0.69 10.76
C ILE A 346 11.20 0.89 10.31
N ILE A 347 11.01 1.67 9.27
CA ILE A 347 9.72 1.98 8.67
C ILE A 347 9.58 1.19 7.37
N ILE A 348 8.45 0.49 7.21
CA ILE A 348 8.21 -0.29 5.99
C ILE A 348 6.94 0.21 5.31
N SER A 349 7.04 0.54 4.01
CA SER A 349 5.89 0.94 3.20
C SER A 349 6.18 0.70 1.72
N GLN A 350 5.28 0.01 1.03
CA GLN A 350 5.42 -0.21 -0.43
C GLN A 350 5.31 1.13 -1.17
N SER A 351 4.25 1.89 -0.94
CA SER A 351 3.99 3.18 -1.61
C SER A 351 4.83 4.34 -1.08
N GLY A 352 5.24 4.27 0.19
CA GLY A 352 5.88 5.37 0.90
C GLY A 352 4.95 6.56 1.17
N GLU A 353 3.63 6.35 1.12
CA GLU A 353 2.60 7.40 1.25
C GLU A 353 1.49 7.04 2.26
N THR A 354 1.73 6.09 3.14
CA THR A 354 0.74 5.68 4.16
C THR A 354 0.70 6.69 5.29
N ALA A 355 -0.44 7.34 5.51
CA ALA A 355 -0.60 8.45 6.45
C ALA A 355 -0.19 8.09 7.90
N ASP A 356 -0.65 6.94 8.42
CA ASP A 356 -0.28 6.48 9.77
C ASP A 356 1.23 6.24 9.88
N THR A 357 1.84 5.68 8.83
CA THR A 357 3.29 5.43 8.80
C THR A 357 4.08 6.73 8.78
N ILE A 358 3.64 7.75 8.02
CA ILE A 358 4.23 9.10 8.00
C ILE A 358 4.14 9.74 9.39
N ALA A 359 2.98 9.63 10.05
CA ALA A 359 2.80 10.15 11.40
C ALA A 359 3.68 9.42 12.43
N ALA A 360 3.84 8.10 12.31
CA ALA A 360 4.74 7.32 13.15
C ALA A 360 6.21 7.75 13.01
N ILE A 361 6.66 8.10 11.79
CA ILE A 361 8.00 8.67 11.56
C ILE A 361 8.17 9.98 12.35
N ARG A 362 7.21 10.91 12.21
CA ARG A 362 7.28 12.21 12.89
C ARG A 362 7.31 12.05 14.41
N GLU A 363 6.49 11.13 14.94
CA GLU A 363 6.47 10.80 16.37
C GLU A 363 7.83 10.26 16.83
N ALA A 364 8.41 9.30 16.10
CA ALA A 364 9.70 8.70 16.43
C ALA A 364 10.85 9.74 16.38
N GLN A 365 10.88 10.57 15.32
CA GLN A 365 11.89 11.63 15.16
C GLN A 365 11.76 12.71 16.24
N SER A 366 10.55 13.07 16.66
CA SER A 366 10.33 14.05 17.75
C SER A 366 10.93 13.60 19.08
N LYS A 367 11.16 12.29 19.25
CA LYS A 367 11.76 11.65 20.42
C LYS A 367 13.24 11.29 20.23
N GLY A 368 13.82 11.66 19.08
CA GLY A 368 15.24 11.47 18.78
C GLY A 368 15.62 10.13 18.13
N ALA A 369 14.65 9.24 17.82
CA ALA A 369 14.95 7.97 17.18
C ALA A 369 15.47 8.16 15.75
N TYR A 370 16.43 7.31 15.34
CA TYR A 370 16.95 7.30 13.97
C TYR A 370 16.01 6.50 13.06
N VAL A 371 15.54 7.12 11.99
CA VAL A 371 14.55 6.54 11.08
C VAL A 371 15.18 6.01 9.80
N LEU A 372 15.15 4.69 9.62
CA LEU A 372 15.51 3.99 8.39
C LEU A 372 14.25 3.46 7.71
N SER A 373 13.98 3.89 6.48
CA SER A 373 12.80 3.44 5.73
C SER A 373 13.13 2.43 4.65
N ILE A 374 12.26 1.43 4.52
CA ILE A 374 12.24 0.45 3.42
C ILE A 374 11.02 0.76 2.56
N VAL A 375 11.24 1.28 1.36
CA VAL A 375 10.17 1.71 0.44
C VAL A 375 10.42 1.22 -0.98
N ASN A 376 9.37 1.14 -1.78
CA ASN A 376 9.51 0.78 -3.21
C ASN A 376 9.46 2.00 -4.13
N VAL A 377 8.68 3.03 -3.77
CA VAL A 377 8.49 4.22 -4.61
C VAL A 377 9.56 5.27 -4.31
N VAL A 378 10.40 5.53 -5.31
CA VAL A 378 11.46 6.54 -5.23
C VAL A 378 10.86 7.93 -5.09
N GLY A 379 11.41 8.73 -4.15
CA GLY A 379 10.96 10.10 -3.93
C GLY A 379 9.62 10.25 -3.20
N SER A 380 9.06 9.14 -2.68
CA SER A 380 7.85 9.18 -1.85
C SER A 380 8.04 10.03 -0.58
N THR A 381 6.94 10.40 0.06
CA THR A 381 6.97 11.22 1.28
C THR A 381 7.82 10.57 2.38
N ILE A 382 7.62 9.28 2.65
CA ILE A 382 8.41 8.52 3.63
C ILE A 382 9.91 8.58 3.27
N ALA A 383 10.27 8.38 1.99
CA ALA A 383 11.65 8.45 1.54
C ALA A 383 12.30 9.83 1.79
N ARG A 384 11.52 10.92 1.65
CA ARG A 384 12.04 12.28 1.83
C ARG A 384 12.22 12.70 3.29
N ILE A 385 11.39 12.17 4.20
CA ILE A 385 11.41 12.58 5.62
C ILE A 385 12.24 11.67 6.52
N SER A 386 12.72 10.53 6.02
CA SER A 386 13.55 9.58 6.76
C SER A 386 15.02 9.98 6.75
N ASP A 387 15.75 9.57 7.78
CA ASP A 387 17.21 9.81 7.87
C ASP A 387 17.96 8.98 6.83
N ASP A 388 17.56 7.70 6.68
CA ASP A 388 18.05 6.79 5.65
C ASP A 388 16.91 6.07 4.92
N VAL A 389 17.17 5.65 3.68
CA VAL A 389 16.20 4.98 2.81
C VAL A 389 16.84 3.81 2.07
N ILE A 390 16.18 2.66 2.12
CA ILE A 390 16.49 1.50 1.28
C ILE A 390 15.33 1.26 0.33
N TYR A 391 15.58 1.28 -0.98
CA TYR A 391 14.58 0.95 -1.98
C TYR A 391 14.55 -0.54 -2.28
N THR A 392 13.35 -1.14 -2.31
CA THR A 392 13.19 -2.58 -2.58
C THR A 392 13.45 -2.95 -4.03
N TRP A 393 13.31 -2.02 -4.96
CA TRP A 393 13.45 -2.24 -6.41
C TRP A 393 12.52 -3.34 -6.96
N ALA A 394 11.35 -3.52 -6.34
CA ALA A 394 10.36 -4.53 -6.75
C ALA A 394 9.68 -4.20 -8.09
N GLY A 395 9.88 -3.00 -8.61
CA GLY A 395 9.12 -2.47 -9.74
C GLY A 395 7.70 -2.03 -9.32
N PRO A 396 6.88 -1.57 -10.27
CA PRO A 396 5.50 -1.16 -9.96
C PRO A 396 4.67 -2.36 -9.49
N GLU A 397 3.92 -2.17 -8.42
CA GLU A 397 2.96 -3.12 -7.86
C GLU A 397 1.57 -2.48 -7.91
N ILE A 398 0.65 -3.08 -8.66
CA ILE A 398 -0.65 -2.52 -9.03
C ILE A 398 -1.79 -3.29 -8.38
N ALA A 399 -1.60 -4.60 -8.12
CA ALA A 399 -2.61 -5.41 -7.45
C ALA A 399 -2.97 -4.81 -6.07
N VAL A 400 -4.26 -4.87 -5.71
CA VAL A 400 -4.75 -4.45 -4.38
C VAL A 400 -4.00 -5.18 -3.28
N ALA A 401 -3.87 -6.50 -3.43
CA ALA A 401 -3.15 -7.34 -2.48
C ALA A 401 -1.66 -7.38 -2.85
N THR A 402 -0.83 -6.73 -2.05
CA THR A 402 0.63 -6.75 -2.24
C THR A 402 1.20 -8.17 -2.15
N THR A 403 2.14 -8.50 -3.02
CA THR A 403 2.79 -9.82 -3.09
C THR A 403 4.30 -9.71 -3.20
N LYS A 404 4.82 -9.22 -4.33
CA LYS A 404 6.27 -8.99 -4.52
C LYS A 404 6.81 -7.89 -3.61
N GLY A 405 6.00 -6.91 -3.25
CA GLY A 405 6.35 -5.89 -2.26
C GLY A 405 6.69 -6.52 -0.91
N TYR A 406 5.84 -7.43 -0.42
CA TYR A 406 6.09 -8.16 0.83
C TYR A 406 7.40 -8.96 0.81
N THR A 407 7.62 -9.78 -0.22
CA THR A 407 8.80 -10.65 -0.29
C THR A 407 10.09 -9.86 -0.45
N THR A 408 10.07 -8.73 -1.15
CA THR A 408 11.24 -7.84 -1.25
C THR A 408 11.51 -7.07 0.03
N GLN A 409 10.48 -6.65 0.78
CA GLN A 409 10.62 -6.05 2.11
C GLN A 409 11.27 -7.02 3.11
N VAL A 410 10.81 -8.27 3.15
CA VAL A 410 11.44 -9.33 3.96
C VAL A 410 12.90 -9.56 3.55
N SER A 411 13.18 -9.57 2.24
CA SER A 411 14.56 -9.73 1.72
C SER A 411 15.49 -8.59 2.17
N VAL A 412 14.98 -7.34 2.19
CA VAL A 412 15.76 -6.20 2.73
C VAL A 412 16.01 -6.35 4.23
N LEU A 413 15.02 -6.83 5.01
CA LEU A 413 15.21 -7.08 6.45
C LEU A 413 16.27 -8.16 6.71
N TYR A 414 16.35 -9.19 5.86
CA TYR A 414 17.41 -10.19 5.93
C TYR A 414 18.81 -9.61 5.64
N LEU A 415 18.91 -8.76 4.58
CA LEU A 415 20.15 -8.04 4.30
C LEU A 415 20.55 -7.15 5.46
N LEU A 416 19.62 -6.41 6.06
CA LEU A 416 19.88 -5.57 7.23
C LEU A 416 20.34 -6.39 8.43
N ALA A 417 19.71 -7.54 8.69
CA ALA A 417 20.09 -8.43 9.79
C ALA A 417 21.53 -8.94 9.63
N LEU A 418 21.93 -9.34 8.42
CA LEU A 418 23.30 -9.76 8.11
C LEU A 418 24.29 -8.60 8.24
N TYR A 419 23.98 -7.45 7.65
CA TYR A 419 24.81 -6.26 7.69
C TYR A 419 25.05 -5.77 9.14
N LEU A 420 23.98 -5.60 9.89
CA LEU A 420 24.07 -5.14 11.29
C LEU A 420 24.77 -6.19 12.17
N GLY A 421 24.48 -7.47 11.97
CA GLY A 421 25.11 -8.57 12.72
C GLY A 421 26.62 -8.64 12.51
N GLU A 422 27.09 -8.51 11.27
CA GLU A 422 28.54 -8.46 10.96
C GLU A 422 29.19 -7.19 11.52
N LYS A 423 28.60 -6.01 11.29
CA LYS A 423 29.11 -4.72 11.76
C LYS A 423 29.23 -4.65 13.28
N ARG A 424 28.30 -5.24 14.01
CA ARG A 424 28.31 -5.29 15.49
C ARG A 424 29.19 -6.39 16.06
N GLY A 425 29.77 -7.24 15.20
CA GLY A 425 30.61 -8.36 15.64
C GLY A 425 29.83 -9.52 16.27
N CYS A 426 28.50 -9.58 16.07
CA CYS A 426 27.66 -10.71 16.46
C CYS A 426 27.84 -11.90 15.52
N LEU A 427 28.22 -11.64 14.27
CA LEU A 427 28.62 -12.62 13.28
C LEU A 427 30.09 -12.45 12.94
N SER A 428 30.82 -13.57 12.84
CA SER A 428 32.12 -13.58 12.22
C SER A 428 31.98 -13.33 10.70
N ARG A 429 33.07 -12.92 10.07
CA ARG A 429 33.09 -12.71 8.60
C ARG A 429 32.75 -13.98 7.84
N GLU A 430 33.18 -15.14 8.29
CA GLU A 430 32.91 -16.44 7.64
C GLU A 430 31.43 -16.83 7.78
N GLU A 431 30.83 -16.65 8.95
CA GLU A 431 29.41 -16.90 9.18
C GLU A 431 28.54 -15.95 8.36
N ALA A 432 28.86 -14.65 8.31
CA ALA A 432 28.15 -13.67 7.51
C ALA A 432 28.23 -14.02 6.02
N ALA A 433 29.39 -14.40 5.50
CA ALA A 433 29.59 -14.81 4.11
C ALA A 433 28.75 -16.04 3.77
N LYS A 434 28.78 -17.07 4.61
CA LYS A 434 27.97 -18.28 4.42
C LYS A 434 26.48 -17.96 4.37
N LEU A 435 25.97 -17.22 5.35
CA LEU A 435 24.56 -16.84 5.40
C LEU A 435 24.17 -15.94 4.22
N THR A 436 25.09 -15.09 3.74
CA THR A 436 24.86 -14.28 2.53
C THR A 436 24.70 -15.18 1.30
N ASP A 437 25.54 -16.19 1.14
CA ASP A 437 25.44 -17.16 0.04
C ASP A 437 24.13 -17.96 0.13
N ASP A 438 23.73 -18.37 1.33
CA ASP A 438 22.46 -19.05 1.59
C ASP A 438 21.25 -18.13 1.25
N LEU A 439 21.34 -16.82 1.49
CA LEU A 439 20.32 -15.85 1.09
C LEU A 439 20.26 -15.67 -0.43
N MET A 440 21.40 -15.70 -1.12
CA MET A 440 21.44 -15.45 -2.58
C MET A 440 20.77 -16.54 -3.42
N ILE A 441 20.46 -17.71 -2.87
CA ILE A 441 19.67 -18.74 -3.56
C ILE A 441 18.15 -18.46 -3.49
N LEU A 442 17.71 -17.50 -2.67
CA LEU A 442 16.30 -17.20 -2.42
C LEU A 442 15.46 -17.00 -3.70
N PRO A 443 15.92 -16.27 -4.75
CA PRO A 443 15.14 -16.14 -5.99
C PRO A 443 14.83 -17.49 -6.65
N GLN A 444 15.76 -18.44 -6.59
CA GLN A 444 15.55 -19.79 -7.14
C GLN A 444 14.55 -20.59 -6.30
N MET A 445 14.61 -20.47 -4.97
CA MET A 445 13.68 -21.16 -4.07
C MET A 445 12.26 -20.62 -4.25
N VAL A 446 12.12 -19.31 -4.37
CA VAL A 446 10.82 -18.66 -4.67
C VAL A 446 10.28 -19.11 -6.03
N GLN A 447 11.12 -19.23 -7.07
CA GLN A 447 10.70 -19.78 -8.35
C GLN A 447 10.17 -21.22 -8.22
N ARG A 448 10.87 -22.08 -7.49
CA ARG A 448 10.44 -23.46 -7.25
C ARG A 448 9.13 -23.51 -6.44
N ALA A 449 8.88 -22.58 -5.52
CA ALA A 449 7.61 -22.46 -4.83
C ALA A 449 6.48 -22.01 -5.78
N ILE A 450 6.77 -21.13 -6.73
CA ILE A 450 5.85 -20.74 -7.82
C ILE A 450 5.51 -21.94 -8.72
N ASP A 451 6.45 -22.81 -8.98
CA ASP A 451 6.25 -23.99 -9.84
C ASP A 451 5.24 -25.00 -9.25
N LEU A 452 4.88 -24.85 -7.95
CA LEU A 452 3.77 -25.57 -7.32
C LEU A 452 2.38 -25.07 -7.76
N ASN A 453 2.33 -24.01 -8.57
CA ASN A 453 1.10 -23.34 -9.03
C ASN A 453 -0.01 -24.31 -9.49
N PRO A 454 0.22 -25.34 -10.32
CA PRO A 454 -0.85 -26.27 -10.73
C PRO A 454 -1.44 -27.08 -9.58
N GLN A 455 -0.63 -27.49 -8.61
CA GLN A 455 -1.07 -28.21 -7.41
C GLN A 455 -1.93 -27.29 -6.53
N ILE A 456 -1.49 -26.06 -6.34
CA ILE A 456 -2.18 -25.09 -5.48
C ILE A 456 -3.54 -24.71 -6.08
N ALA A 457 -3.64 -24.55 -7.40
CA ALA A 457 -4.89 -24.30 -8.09
C ALA A 457 -5.92 -25.44 -7.85
N GLN A 458 -5.48 -26.71 -7.85
CA GLN A 458 -6.34 -27.84 -7.55
C GLN A 458 -6.81 -27.85 -6.08
N LEU A 459 -5.92 -27.51 -5.14
CA LEU A 459 -6.25 -27.42 -3.73
C LEU A 459 -7.22 -26.27 -3.46
N ALA A 460 -7.02 -25.12 -4.07
CA ALA A 460 -7.92 -23.98 -3.97
C ALA A 460 -9.32 -24.31 -4.47
N GLU A 461 -9.46 -25.00 -5.62
CA GLU A 461 -10.74 -25.46 -6.14
C GLU A 461 -11.44 -26.42 -5.17
N ARG A 462 -10.69 -27.31 -4.50
CA ARG A 462 -11.21 -28.24 -3.50
C ARG A 462 -11.77 -27.53 -2.26
N TYR A 463 -11.10 -26.46 -1.82
CA TYR A 463 -11.38 -25.80 -0.56
C TYR A 463 -12.15 -24.47 -0.65
N LYS A 464 -12.46 -23.98 -1.84
CA LYS A 464 -13.08 -22.67 -2.10
C LYS A 464 -14.43 -22.43 -1.37
N ASN A 465 -15.16 -23.50 -1.04
CA ASN A 465 -16.48 -23.40 -0.40
C ASN A 465 -16.43 -23.40 1.14
N ASN A 466 -15.24 -23.38 1.76
CA ASN A 466 -15.15 -23.27 3.21
C ASN A 466 -15.60 -21.88 3.66
N PRO A 467 -16.57 -21.78 4.59
CA PRO A 467 -17.13 -20.47 4.99
C PRO A 467 -16.17 -19.64 5.83
N SER A 468 -15.20 -20.28 6.47
CA SER A 468 -14.10 -19.64 7.19
C SER A 468 -12.92 -20.59 7.31
N LEU A 469 -11.70 -20.05 7.39
CA LEU A 469 -10.46 -20.79 7.42
C LEU A 469 -9.59 -20.32 8.58
N PHE A 470 -8.76 -21.24 9.09
CA PHE A 470 -7.78 -20.92 10.12
C PHE A 470 -6.38 -21.18 9.61
N PHE A 471 -5.47 -20.30 9.95
CA PHE A 471 -4.04 -20.45 9.70
C PHE A 471 -3.34 -20.64 11.04
N ILE A 472 -2.51 -21.65 11.17
CA ILE A 472 -1.74 -21.90 12.40
C ILE A 472 -0.26 -22.11 12.08
N GLY A 473 0.59 -21.51 12.89
CA GLY A 473 2.05 -21.65 12.80
C GLY A 473 2.72 -21.31 14.11
N ARG A 474 4.03 -21.54 14.19
CA ARG A 474 4.84 -21.17 15.35
C ARG A 474 6.05 -20.37 14.92
N ASN A 475 6.48 -19.43 15.77
CA ASN A 475 7.63 -18.57 15.48
C ASN A 475 7.41 -17.84 14.14
N VAL A 476 8.37 -17.88 13.22
CA VAL A 476 8.30 -17.22 11.91
C VAL A 476 7.14 -17.73 11.05
N ASP A 477 6.78 -19.02 11.14
CA ASP A 477 5.62 -19.59 10.45
C ASP A 477 4.30 -18.90 10.86
N TYR A 478 4.20 -18.41 12.09
CA TYR A 478 3.02 -17.62 12.52
C TYR A 478 2.96 -16.27 11.79
N ALA A 479 4.09 -15.61 11.58
CA ALA A 479 4.14 -14.39 10.78
C ALA A 479 3.68 -14.63 9.33
N VAL A 480 4.08 -15.76 8.73
CA VAL A 480 3.62 -16.20 7.40
C VAL A 480 2.11 -16.48 7.40
N CYS A 481 1.58 -17.11 8.45
CA CYS A 481 0.15 -17.34 8.62
C CYS A 481 -0.66 -16.04 8.65
N MET A 482 -0.17 -15.02 9.34
CA MET A 482 -0.83 -13.70 9.41
C MET A 482 -0.95 -13.07 8.02
N GLU A 483 0.13 -13.06 7.24
CA GLU A 483 0.12 -12.54 5.87
C GLU A 483 -0.75 -13.39 4.94
N GLY A 484 -0.66 -14.73 5.01
CA GLY A 484 -1.49 -15.63 4.20
C GLY A 484 -2.99 -15.44 4.46
N SER A 485 -3.37 -15.28 5.73
CA SER A 485 -4.74 -14.97 6.14
C SER A 485 -5.19 -13.60 5.62
N LEU A 486 -4.32 -12.59 5.65
CA LEU A 486 -4.62 -11.27 5.09
C LEU A 486 -4.88 -11.36 3.58
N LYS A 487 -4.00 -12.03 2.83
CA LYS A 487 -4.18 -12.21 1.37
C LYS A 487 -5.51 -12.84 1.03
N LEU A 488 -5.89 -13.90 1.77
CA LEU A 488 -7.17 -14.56 1.54
C LEU A 488 -8.36 -13.62 1.78
N LYS A 489 -8.35 -12.88 2.90
CA LYS A 489 -9.43 -11.93 3.24
C LYS A 489 -9.59 -10.84 2.20
N GLU A 490 -8.48 -10.26 1.75
CA GLU A 490 -8.48 -9.10 0.86
C GLU A 490 -9.14 -9.37 -0.50
N ILE A 491 -8.91 -10.55 -1.06
CA ILE A 491 -9.30 -10.82 -2.45
C ILE A 491 -10.43 -11.84 -2.60
N SER A 492 -10.62 -12.74 -1.61
CA SER A 492 -11.70 -13.73 -1.65
C SER A 492 -12.88 -13.37 -0.79
N TYR A 493 -12.76 -12.36 0.09
CA TYR A 493 -13.74 -11.92 1.08
C TYR A 493 -14.15 -13.02 2.09
N LEU A 494 -13.43 -14.15 2.10
CA LEU A 494 -13.64 -15.21 3.06
C LEU A 494 -13.04 -14.82 4.41
N HIS A 495 -13.81 -15.02 5.46
CA HIS A 495 -13.30 -14.83 6.82
C HIS A 495 -12.18 -15.84 7.10
N SER A 496 -11.03 -15.34 7.54
CA SER A 496 -9.92 -16.18 7.99
C SER A 496 -9.18 -15.53 9.16
N GLU A 497 -8.62 -16.36 10.03
CA GLU A 497 -7.84 -15.91 11.18
C GLU A 497 -6.54 -16.71 11.27
N ALA A 498 -5.48 -16.00 11.69
CA ALA A 498 -4.18 -16.62 11.95
C ALA A 498 -3.91 -16.65 13.46
N TYR A 499 -3.48 -17.82 13.95
CA TYR A 499 -3.15 -18.02 15.36
C TYR A 499 -1.73 -18.57 15.53
N ALA A 500 -1.03 -18.09 16.54
CA ALA A 500 0.08 -18.86 17.08
C ALA A 500 -0.44 -20.22 17.50
N ALA A 501 0.06 -21.31 16.90
CA ALA A 501 -0.54 -22.63 17.00
C ALA A 501 -0.73 -23.11 18.46
N GLY A 502 0.18 -22.74 19.34
CA GLY A 502 0.09 -23.04 20.77
C GLY A 502 -1.02 -22.31 21.51
N GLU A 503 -1.44 -21.15 20.99
CA GLU A 503 -2.44 -20.29 21.61
C GLU A 503 -3.88 -20.72 21.28
N LEU A 504 -4.07 -21.45 20.18
CA LEU A 504 -5.39 -21.87 19.72
C LEU A 504 -6.21 -22.61 20.81
N LYS A 505 -5.57 -23.45 21.61
CA LYS A 505 -6.22 -24.22 22.68
C LYS A 505 -6.69 -23.36 23.88
N HIS A 506 -6.27 -22.11 23.97
CA HIS A 506 -6.65 -21.23 25.08
C HIS A 506 -7.96 -20.46 24.85
N GLY A 507 -8.84 -21.01 23.99
CA GLY A 507 -10.20 -20.50 23.76
C GLY A 507 -10.68 -20.72 22.33
N THR A 508 -9.94 -20.19 21.35
CA THR A 508 -10.35 -20.11 19.95
C THR A 508 -10.48 -21.48 19.25
N ILE A 509 -9.92 -22.54 19.80
CA ILE A 509 -10.13 -23.92 19.33
C ILE A 509 -11.61 -24.33 19.37
N ALA A 510 -12.46 -23.62 20.13
CA ALA A 510 -13.91 -23.84 20.15
C ALA A 510 -14.57 -23.54 18.79
N LEU A 511 -13.93 -22.76 17.93
CA LEU A 511 -14.40 -22.45 16.57
C LEU A 511 -14.09 -23.56 15.56
N ILE A 512 -13.29 -24.55 15.94
CA ILE A 512 -12.96 -25.69 15.08
C ILE A 512 -14.12 -26.68 15.12
N GLU A 513 -14.76 -26.85 13.98
CA GLU A 513 -15.86 -27.72 13.71
C GLU A 513 -15.48 -28.77 12.66
N GLU A 514 -16.32 -29.76 12.47
CA GLU A 514 -16.13 -30.82 11.46
C GLU A 514 -15.99 -30.21 10.05
N ASN A 515 -14.97 -30.65 9.32
CA ASN A 515 -14.60 -30.18 7.97
C ASN A 515 -14.15 -28.72 7.90
N ARG A 516 -13.92 -28.01 9.00
CA ARG A 516 -13.30 -26.69 9.01
C ARG A 516 -11.88 -26.79 8.47
N LEU A 517 -11.53 -25.96 7.48
CA LEU A 517 -10.17 -25.96 6.94
C LEU A 517 -9.21 -25.23 7.89
N VAL A 518 -8.14 -25.91 8.24
CA VAL A 518 -6.99 -25.36 8.95
C VAL A 518 -5.75 -25.49 8.06
N ILE A 519 -5.13 -24.38 7.73
CA ILE A 519 -3.84 -24.33 7.02
C ILE A 519 -2.75 -24.27 8.07
N ALA A 520 -1.96 -25.34 8.17
CA ALA A 520 -0.88 -25.46 9.15
C ALA A 520 0.47 -25.25 8.46
N VAL A 521 1.13 -24.11 8.75
CA VAL A 521 2.49 -23.83 8.29
C VAL A 521 3.48 -24.39 9.32
N ALA A 522 4.35 -25.29 8.87
CA ALA A 522 5.29 -26.05 9.69
C ALA A 522 6.65 -26.19 8.99
N CYS A 523 7.17 -25.09 8.50
CA CYS A 523 8.43 -25.01 7.76
C CYS A 523 9.61 -24.70 8.68
N TYR A 524 9.39 -24.03 9.81
CA TYR A 524 10.42 -23.82 10.82
C TYR A 524 10.71 -25.12 11.55
N GLU A 525 11.71 -25.88 11.06
CA GLU A 525 12.01 -27.25 11.48
C GLU A 525 12.20 -27.41 13.01
N PRO A 526 12.85 -26.49 13.75
CA PRO A 526 13.02 -26.63 15.20
C PRO A 526 11.71 -26.75 15.99
N LEU A 527 10.58 -26.29 15.43
CA LEU A 527 9.27 -26.35 16.08
C LEU A 527 8.27 -27.26 15.34
N PHE A 528 8.69 -28.02 14.32
CA PHE A 528 7.84 -28.89 13.55
C PHE A 528 6.98 -29.82 14.42
N ASP A 529 7.58 -30.58 15.33
CA ASP A 529 6.86 -31.51 16.21
C ASP A 529 5.85 -30.81 17.12
N LYS A 530 6.15 -29.56 17.52
CA LYS A 530 5.22 -28.76 18.33
C LYS A 530 4.02 -28.29 17.51
N THR A 531 4.24 -27.90 16.26
CA THR A 531 3.16 -27.57 15.32
C THR A 531 2.30 -28.79 15.01
N MET A 532 2.92 -29.97 14.80
CA MET A 532 2.18 -31.24 14.58
C MET A 532 1.33 -31.63 15.79
N SER A 533 1.78 -31.36 17.02
CA SER A 533 0.94 -31.55 18.20
C SER A 533 -0.33 -30.71 18.16
N ASN A 534 -0.23 -29.46 17.68
CA ASN A 534 -1.41 -28.59 17.53
C ASN A 534 -2.30 -29.03 16.35
N VAL A 535 -1.71 -29.58 15.28
CA VAL A 535 -2.47 -30.19 14.19
C VAL A 535 -3.34 -31.35 14.71
N LYS A 536 -2.80 -32.20 15.59
CA LYS A 536 -3.59 -33.27 16.24
C LYS A 536 -4.74 -32.72 17.06
N GLU A 537 -4.54 -31.60 17.76
CA GLU A 537 -5.60 -30.96 18.56
C GLU A 537 -6.77 -30.50 17.69
N VAL A 538 -6.53 -29.88 16.53
CA VAL A 538 -7.59 -29.45 15.62
C VAL A 538 -8.23 -30.63 14.89
N LYS A 539 -7.46 -31.66 14.51
CA LYS A 539 -7.99 -32.89 13.91
C LYS A 539 -8.90 -33.67 14.86
N ALA A 540 -8.59 -33.67 16.15
CA ALA A 540 -9.47 -34.28 17.16
C ALA A 540 -10.85 -33.63 17.22
N ARG A 541 -11.03 -32.45 16.65
CA ARG A 541 -12.30 -31.72 16.51
C ARG A 541 -12.93 -31.84 15.12
N GLY A 542 -12.37 -32.68 14.25
CA GLY A 542 -12.87 -32.89 12.90
C GLY A 542 -12.39 -31.92 11.84
N ALA A 543 -11.38 -31.09 12.13
CA ALA A 543 -10.78 -30.19 11.13
C ALA A 543 -10.21 -30.98 9.94
N ARG A 544 -10.30 -30.37 8.75
CA ARG A 544 -9.45 -30.72 7.61
C ARG A 544 -8.18 -29.88 7.64
N VAL A 545 -7.05 -30.52 7.42
CA VAL A 545 -5.75 -29.86 7.52
C VAL A 545 -5.03 -29.87 6.19
N LEU A 546 -4.71 -28.67 5.69
CA LEU A 546 -3.74 -28.44 4.62
C LEU A 546 -2.40 -28.10 5.28
N GLY A 547 -1.45 -29.03 5.22
CA GLY A 547 -0.11 -28.85 5.78
C GLY A 547 0.85 -28.21 4.78
N VAL A 548 1.63 -27.23 5.22
CA VAL A 548 2.74 -26.65 4.47
C VAL A 548 4.03 -26.97 5.20
N ALA A 549 4.96 -27.66 4.55
CA ALA A 549 6.24 -28.06 5.16
C ALA A 549 7.37 -28.04 4.13
N LEU A 550 8.62 -28.18 4.60
CA LEU A 550 9.78 -28.24 3.71
C LEU A 550 9.86 -29.58 2.96
N GLU A 551 10.38 -29.54 1.74
CA GLU A 551 10.70 -30.73 0.95
C GLU A 551 11.52 -31.74 1.74
N GLY A 552 11.17 -33.03 1.58
CA GLY A 552 11.78 -34.11 2.34
C GLY A 552 11.09 -34.42 3.67
N ASN A 553 10.20 -33.54 4.15
CA ASN A 553 9.42 -33.82 5.35
C ASN A 553 8.31 -34.84 5.03
N ARG A 554 8.45 -36.06 5.54
CA ARG A 554 7.46 -37.13 5.38
C ARG A 554 6.48 -37.21 6.55
N ALA A 555 6.86 -36.66 7.69
CA ALA A 555 6.05 -36.77 8.90
C ALA A 555 4.73 -35.97 8.79
N ILE A 556 4.71 -34.89 7.99
CA ILE A 556 3.50 -34.09 7.77
C ILE A 556 2.34 -34.91 7.21
N TYR A 557 2.61 -35.92 6.37
CA TYR A 557 1.58 -36.76 5.75
C TYR A 557 0.82 -37.66 6.74
N SER A 558 1.34 -37.87 7.95
CA SER A 558 0.63 -38.64 8.97
C SER A 558 -0.51 -37.87 9.62
N GLU A 559 -0.49 -36.53 9.52
CA GLU A 559 -1.42 -35.66 10.23
C GLU A 559 -2.25 -34.77 9.30
N ALA A 560 -1.71 -34.35 8.16
CA ALA A 560 -2.41 -33.48 7.20
C ALA A 560 -3.22 -34.29 6.19
N ASP A 561 -4.36 -33.76 5.77
CA ASP A 561 -5.23 -34.34 4.74
C ASP A 561 -4.70 -34.05 3.33
N ASP A 562 -4.15 -32.86 3.13
CA ASP A 562 -3.43 -32.45 1.93
C ASP A 562 -2.12 -31.75 2.33
N VAL A 563 -1.10 -31.80 1.47
CA VAL A 563 0.24 -31.29 1.78
C VAL A 563 0.80 -30.48 0.62
N ILE A 564 1.39 -29.35 0.94
CA ILE A 564 2.25 -28.54 0.05
C ILE A 564 3.68 -28.64 0.61
N LEU A 565 4.60 -29.11 -0.23
CA LEU A 565 6.02 -29.14 0.13
C LEU A 565 6.75 -27.99 -0.57
N VAL A 566 7.20 -27.01 0.22
CA VAL A 566 7.99 -25.87 -0.26
C VAL A 566 9.48 -26.24 -0.35
N PRO A 567 10.25 -25.60 -1.22
CA PRO A 567 11.68 -25.87 -1.35
C PRO A 567 12.44 -25.71 -0.05
N ARG A 568 13.35 -26.63 0.22
CA ARG A 568 14.21 -26.59 1.42
C ARG A 568 15.29 -25.52 1.28
N MET A 569 15.39 -24.67 2.28
CA MET A 569 16.46 -23.68 2.44
C MET A 569 16.74 -23.44 3.94
N ASP A 570 17.66 -22.55 4.27
CA ASP A 570 17.93 -22.18 5.65
C ASP A 570 16.67 -21.60 6.32
N ASP A 571 16.37 -22.07 7.54
CA ASP A 571 15.17 -21.66 8.31
C ASP A 571 15.08 -20.14 8.54
N LEU A 572 16.21 -19.45 8.46
CA LEU A 572 16.28 -18.00 8.67
C LEU A 572 15.67 -17.21 7.48
N PHE A 573 15.74 -17.78 6.27
CA PHE A 573 15.41 -17.07 5.02
C PHE A 573 14.20 -17.65 4.27
N VAL A 574 13.50 -18.62 4.87
CA VAL A 574 12.48 -19.42 4.18
C VAL A 574 11.16 -18.68 3.88
N VAL A 575 10.86 -17.60 4.60
CA VAL A 575 9.57 -16.88 4.52
C VAL A 575 9.12 -16.52 3.11
N PRO A 576 9.97 -15.93 2.23
CA PRO A 576 9.51 -15.61 0.88
C PRO A 576 9.16 -16.85 0.03
N ALA A 577 9.71 -18.01 0.31
CA ALA A 577 9.34 -19.25 -0.35
C ALA A 577 8.05 -19.88 0.25
N GLU A 578 7.81 -19.70 1.54
CA GLU A 578 6.61 -20.20 2.24
C GLU A 578 5.34 -19.43 1.91
N ILE A 579 5.45 -18.10 1.75
CA ILE A 579 4.27 -17.27 1.50
C ILE A 579 3.70 -17.45 0.10
N VAL A 580 4.53 -17.77 -0.90
CA VAL A 580 4.10 -17.93 -2.30
C VAL A 580 2.94 -18.93 -2.46
N PRO A 581 2.98 -20.13 -1.90
CA PRO A 581 1.84 -21.04 -1.94
C PRO A 581 0.56 -20.47 -1.35
N LEU A 582 0.66 -19.66 -0.29
CA LEU A 582 -0.51 -19.04 0.35
C LEU A 582 -1.06 -17.88 -0.49
N GLN A 583 -0.21 -17.12 -1.16
CA GLN A 583 -0.61 -16.09 -2.12
C GLN A 583 -1.34 -16.72 -3.32
N LEU A 584 -0.80 -17.78 -3.89
CA LEU A 584 -1.42 -18.54 -4.98
C LEU A 584 -2.73 -19.18 -4.56
N PHE A 585 -2.79 -19.74 -3.34
CA PHE A 585 -4.02 -20.32 -2.79
C PHE A 585 -5.12 -19.25 -2.67
N ALA A 586 -4.80 -18.09 -2.09
CA ALA A 586 -5.73 -16.97 -1.98
C ALA A 586 -6.23 -16.51 -3.36
N TYR A 587 -5.31 -16.34 -4.32
CA TYR A 587 -5.63 -15.97 -5.70
C TYR A 587 -6.61 -16.96 -6.35
N TYR A 588 -6.32 -18.27 -6.29
CA TYR A 588 -7.18 -19.26 -6.93
C TYR A 588 -8.51 -19.48 -6.23
N VAL A 589 -8.57 -19.32 -4.91
CA VAL A 589 -9.85 -19.33 -4.17
C VAL A 589 -10.71 -18.14 -4.62
N ALA A 590 -10.15 -16.94 -4.70
CA ALA A 590 -10.86 -15.76 -5.17
C ALA A 590 -11.36 -15.92 -6.60
N LYS A 591 -10.49 -16.37 -7.51
CA LYS A 591 -10.84 -16.65 -8.90
C LYS A 591 -11.96 -17.68 -9.04
N ALA A 592 -11.87 -18.79 -8.29
CA ALA A 592 -12.87 -19.87 -8.34
C ALA A 592 -14.23 -19.45 -7.77
N ASN A 593 -14.26 -18.43 -6.90
CA ASN A 593 -15.48 -17.83 -6.35
C ASN A 593 -16.00 -16.63 -7.17
N GLY A 594 -15.32 -16.27 -8.26
CA GLY A 594 -15.70 -15.14 -9.12
C GLY A 594 -15.55 -13.77 -8.45
N CYS A 595 -14.63 -13.66 -7.47
CA CYS A 595 -14.34 -12.39 -6.81
C CYS A 595 -13.56 -11.45 -7.76
N ALA A 596 -13.67 -10.15 -7.52
CA ALA A 596 -12.82 -9.16 -8.18
C ALA A 596 -11.38 -9.22 -7.61
N ILE A 597 -10.35 -9.36 -8.48
CA ILE A 597 -8.93 -9.53 -8.10
C ILE A 597 -8.10 -8.41 -8.75
#